data_f488cddf077f4c7fc91ba028a9ea5997
#
_entry.id   f488cddf077f4c7fc91ba028a9ea5997
#
_cell.length_a   1.000
_cell.length_b   1.000
_cell.length_c   1.000
_cell.angle_alpha   90.00
_cell.angle_beta   90.00
_cell.angle_gamma   90.00
#
_symmetry.space_group_name_H-M   'P 1'
#
loop_
_entity.id
_entity.type
_entity.pdbx_description
1 polymer ?
#
loop_
_entity_poly.entity_id
_entity_poly.type
_entity_poly.pdbx_seq_one_letter_code
_entity_poly.pdbx_strand_id
1 'polypeptide(L)'
;MPPAPLEVAAADRRARKRERRRPFAAVFFGLTLVALAVVGLLFAVQTGLLKSPAERDTSVPNPPPQLGSEDFDPGSAGPPALGDQPASQQDWIDVFVPADPSTANAPGGTTAEAMQDDSGAFLRIRSGSGDAAVSFDVGQGVLEQLAGRKAVFNITARGEDGQQTEMSIECNFGDLGDCGRKRYEVGYEKGDFLFEITFPDKQPGSSGTIAINSDFSGQGRSIDIYGIRVAAQ
;
A
#
# COMPACT_ATOMS: atom_id res chain seq x y z
N MET A 1 -66.13 15.35 55.97
CA MET A 1 -66.58 15.86 54.65
C MET A 1 -66.12 14.92 53.57
N PRO A 2 -67.01 14.37 52.78
CA PRO A 2 -66.60 13.54 51.65
C PRO A 2 -65.97 14.44 50.59
N PRO A 3 -64.90 13.93 49.87
CA PRO A 3 -64.22 14.73 48.85
C PRO A 3 -65.18 15.06 47.68
N ALA A 4 -65.00 16.22 47.08
CA ALA A 4 -65.82 16.70 46.00
C ALA A 4 -65.79 15.78 44.78
N PRO A 5 -66.92 15.57 44.08
CA PRO A 5 -66.96 14.57 42.94
C PRO A 5 -65.98 14.88 41.77
N LEU A 6 -65.55 16.14 41.69
CA LEU A 6 -64.50 16.53 40.66
C LEU A 6 -63.12 16.04 40.98
N GLU A 7 -62.74 15.88 42.27
CA GLU A 7 -61.43 15.35 42.65
C GLU A 7 -61.31 13.84 42.39
N VAL A 8 -62.41 13.11 42.65
CA VAL A 8 -62.45 11.66 42.38
C VAL A 8 -62.34 11.37 40.86
N ALA A 9 -63.02 12.20 40.04
CA ALA A 9 -62.94 12.06 38.58
C ALA A 9 -61.52 12.40 38.00
N ALA A 10 -60.80 13.33 38.61
CA ALA A 10 -59.47 13.70 38.26
C ALA A 10 -58.43 12.59 38.62
N ALA A 11 -58.63 11.99 39.81
CA ALA A 11 -57.74 10.83 40.22
C ALA A 11 -57.92 9.58 39.34
N ASP A 12 -59.14 9.27 38.96
CA ASP A 12 -59.49 8.13 38.11
C ASP A 12 -58.93 8.33 36.69
N ARG A 13 -58.95 9.52 36.12
CA ARG A 13 -58.30 9.85 34.83
C ARG A 13 -56.79 9.71 34.88
N ARG A 14 -56.14 10.05 35.99
CA ARG A 14 -54.69 9.90 36.18
C ARG A 14 -54.30 8.41 36.30
N ALA A 15 -55.11 7.62 37.03
CA ALA A 15 -54.89 6.19 37.15
C ALA A 15 -55.00 5.46 35.80
N ARG A 16 -56.05 5.73 35.01
CA ARG A 16 -56.22 5.17 33.67
C ARG A 16 -55.14 5.57 32.68
N LYS A 17 -54.62 6.82 32.78
CA LYS A 17 -53.51 7.29 31.92
C LYS A 17 -52.20 6.64 32.28
N ARG A 18 -52.00 6.26 33.55
CA ARG A 18 -50.79 5.55 34.03
C ARG A 18 -50.81 4.08 33.63
N GLU A 19 -51.96 3.45 33.61
CA GLU A 19 -52.14 2.04 33.22
C GLU A 19 -51.94 1.82 31.70
N ARG A 20 -52.36 2.80 30.89
CA ARG A 20 -52.22 2.76 29.43
C ARG A 20 -50.76 2.95 28.94
N ARG A 21 -49.87 3.49 29.78
CA ARG A 21 -48.44 3.69 29.44
C ARG A 21 -47.57 2.48 29.75
N ARG A 22 -48.01 1.57 30.62
CA ARG A 22 -47.22 0.37 30.99
C ARG A 22 -46.91 -0.59 29.83
N PRO A 23 -47.88 -0.91 28.93
CA PRO A 23 -47.57 -1.81 27.83
C PRO A 23 -46.55 -1.20 26.83
N PHE A 24 -46.60 0.09 26.57
CA PHE A 24 -45.64 0.75 25.67
C PHE A 24 -44.21 0.73 26.22
N ALA A 25 -44.05 0.96 27.52
CA ALA A 25 -42.74 0.88 28.17
C ALA A 25 -42.20 -0.55 28.10
N ALA A 26 -43.00 -1.57 28.36
CA ALA A 26 -42.62 -2.94 28.30
C ALA A 26 -42.21 -3.38 26.86
N VAL A 27 -43.00 -2.96 25.86
CA VAL A 27 -42.69 -3.20 24.45
C VAL A 27 -41.39 -2.50 24.02
N PHE A 28 -41.19 -1.25 24.45
CA PHE A 28 -39.97 -0.50 24.16
C PHE A 28 -38.74 -1.17 24.79
N PHE A 29 -38.80 -1.57 26.06
CA PHE A 29 -37.70 -2.28 26.70
C PHE A 29 -37.45 -3.64 26.04
N GLY A 30 -38.49 -4.37 25.65
CA GLY A 30 -38.35 -5.61 24.92
C GLY A 30 -37.65 -5.46 23.57
N LEU A 31 -38.03 -4.46 22.78
CA LEU A 31 -37.42 -4.14 21.51
C LEU A 31 -35.94 -3.71 21.67
N THR A 32 -35.66 -2.91 22.70
CA THR A 32 -34.29 -2.48 22.98
C THR A 32 -33.39 -3.64 23.36
N LEU A 33 -33.87 -4.58 24.18
CA LEU A 33 -33.13 -5.77 24.55
C LEU A 33 -32.84 -6.67 23.31
N VAL A 34 -33.85 -6.84 22.45
CA VAL A 34 -33.67 -7.61 21.22
C VAL A 34 -32.64 -6.94 20.31
N ALA A 35 -32.71 -5.60 20.14
CA ALA A 35 -31.73 -4.85 19.35
C ALA A 35 -30.30 -5.01 19.90
N LEU A 36 -30.12 -4.90 21.22
CA LEU A 36 -28.82 -5.09 21.86
C LEU A 36 -28.30 -6.52 21.70
N ALA A 37 -29.18 -7.53 21.78
CA ALA A 37 -28.80 -8.92 21.56
C ALA A 37 -28.33 -9.16 20.12
N VAL A 38 -29.02 -8.57 19.13
CA VAL A 38 -28.64 -8.66 17.71
C VAL A 38 -27.29 -7.98 17.45
N VAL A 39 -27.11 -6.77 17.97
CA VAL A 39 -25.83 -6.03 17.85
C VAL A 39 -24.71 -6.81 18.53
N GLY A 40 -24.93 -7.35 19.73
CA GLY A 40 -23.95 -8.17 20.44
C GLY A 40 -23.59 -9.45 19.69
N LEU A 41 -24.56 -10.09 19.07
CA LEU A 41 -24.32 -11.29 18.24
C LEU A 41 -23.52 -10.96 16.99
N LEU A 42 -23.87 -9.88 16.28
CA LEU A 42 -23.11 -9.43 15.11
C LEU A 42 -21.68 -9.08 15.48
N PHE A 43 -21.48 -8.40 16.61
CA PHE A 43 -20.15 -8.05 17.12
C PHE A 43 -19.35 -9.32 17.45
N ALA A 44 -19.95 -10.33 18.09
CA ALA A 44 -19.32 -11.58 18.44
C ALA A 44 -18.92 -12.38 17.17
N VAL A 45 -19.75 -12.33 16.10
CA VAL A 45 -19.42 -12.96 14.81
C VAL A 45 -18.28 -12.22 14.12
N GLN A 46 -18.33 -10.88 14.05
CA GLN A 46 -17.29 -10.09 13.39
C GLN A 46 -15.94 -10.16 14.10
N THR A 47 -15.92 -10.17 15.42
CA THR A 47 -14.68 -10.29 16.21
C THR A 47 -14.14 -11.72 16.28
N GLY A 48 -14.86 -12.68 15.70
CA GLY A 48 -14.45 -14.09 15.73
C GLY A 48 -14.49 -14.75 17.13
N LEU A 49 -15.23 -14.15 18.08
CA LEU A 49 -15.38 -14.71 19.45
C LEU A 49 -16.02 -16.10 19.45
N LEU A 50 -16.84 -16.38 18.41
CA LEU A 50 -17.50 -17.66 18.23
C LEU A 50 -16.68 -18.67 17.43
N LYS A 51 -15.50 -18.29 16.92
CA LYS A 51 -14.59 -19.21 16.22
C LYS A 51 -13.90 -20.13 17.22
N SER A 52 -13.75 -21.39 16.84
CA SER A 52 -12.99 -22.37 17.63
C SER A 52 -11.51 -21.97 17.76
N PRO A 53 -10.78 -22.43 18.78
CA PRO A 53 -9.34 -22.17 18.89
C PRO A 53 -8.55 -22.56 17.64
N ALA A 54 -8.95 -23.65 16.95
CA ALA A 54 -8.32 -24.10 15.70
C ALA A 54 -8.58 -23.17 14.52
N GLU A 55 -9.71 -22.47 14.48
CA GLU A 55 -10.04 -21.49 13.44
C GLU A 55 -9.45 -20.10 13.70
N ARG A 56 -8.98 -19.85 14.94
CA ARG A 56 -8.25 -18.63 15.31
C ARG A 56 -6.76 -18.78 15.10
N ASP A 57 -6.27 -20.02 14.98
CA ASP A 57 -4.86 -20.30 14.77
C ASP A 57 -4.51 -19.98 13.31
N THR A 58 -3.91 -18.80 13.11
CA THR A 58 -3.35 -18.37 11.83
C THR A 58 -1.87 -18.72 11.74
N SER A 59 -1.36 -19.55 12.66
CA SER A 59 0.02 -20.02 12.55
C SER A 59 0.16 -20.87 11.28
N VAL A 60 1.20 -20.57 10.52
CA VAL A 60 1.58 -21.38 9.36
C VAL A 60 1.84 -22.80 9.87
N PRO A 61 1.26 -23.86 9.27
CA PRO A 61 1.55 -25.23 9.66
C PRO A 61 3.06 -25.43 9.73
N ASN A 62 3.54 -25.95 10.86
CA ASN A 62 4.94 -26.30 10.98
C ASN A 62 5.33 -27.19 9.80
N PRO A 63 6.44 -26.90 9.11
CA PRO A 63 6.90 -27.77 8.04
C PRO A 63 7.01 -29.20 8.57
N PRO A 64 6.74 -30.22 7.74
CA PRO A 64 6.80 -31.62 8.17
C PRO A 64 8.14 -31.90 8.85
N PRO A 65 8.16 -32.78 9.86
CA PRO A 65 9.37 -33.06 10.62
C PRO A 65 10.50 -33.42 9.66
N GLN A 66 11.58 -32.71 9.80
CA GLN A 66 12.78 -32.75 9.01
C GLN A 66 13.23 -34.18 8.72
N LEU A 67 13.60 -34.45 7.49
CA LEU A 67 14.45 -35.57 7.11
C LEU A 67 15.56 -35.73 8.17
N GLY A 68 15.71 -36.96 8.67
CA GLY A 68 16.65 -37.24 9.77
C GLY A 68 18.04 -36.75 9.43
N SER A 69 18.76 -36.31 10.46
CA SER A 69 20.13 -35.79 10.40
C SER A 69 21.18 -36.76 9.81
N GLU A 70 20.76 -37.88 9.26
CA GLU A 70 21.63 -38.93 8.70
C GLU A 70 22.01 -38.69 7.23
N ASP A 71 21.28 -37.78 6.53
CA ASP A 71 21.59 -37.45 5.14
C ASP A 71 22.34 -36.11 4.95
N PHE A 72 22.86 -35.56 6.04
CA PHE A 72 23.66 -34.34 5.96
C PHE A 72 25.11 -34.70 5.71
N ASP A 73 25.53 -34.75 4.43
CA ASP A 73 26.92 -34.75 4.04
C ASP A 73 27.50 -33.34 4.22
N PRO A 74 28.39 -33.09 5.21
CA PRO A 74 28.96 -31.77 5.44
C PRO A 74 29.91 -31.32 4.30
N GLY A 75 30.08 -32.12 3.29
CA GLY A 75 30.85 -31.80 2.06
C GLY A 75 30.03 -31.44 0.83
N SER A 76 28.70 -31.68 0.85
CA SER A 76 27.81 -31.17 -0.18
C SER A 76 27.31 -29.81 0.25
N ALA A 77 27.52 -28.79 -0.55
CA ALA A 77 26.90 -27.50 -0.34
C ALA A 77 25.38 -27.72 -0.21
N GLY A 78 24.87 -27.58 1.03
CA GLY A 78 23.42 -27.66 1.31
C GLY A 78 22.67 -26.69 0.40
N PRO A 79 21.36 -26.90 0.15
CA PRO A 79 20.59 -25.92 -0.58
C PRO A 79 20.79 -24.58 0.13
N PRO A 80 21.10 -23.52 -0.61
CA PRO A 80 21.35 -22.21 -0.02
C PRO A 80 20.17 -21.87 0.90
N ALA A 81 20.49 -21.51 2.14
CA ALA A 81 19.48 -21.01 3.07
C ALA A 81 18.70 -19.88 2.40
N LEU A 82 17.42 -19.75 2.67
CA LEU A 82 16.51 -18.75 2.04
C LEU A 82 16.99 -17.28 2.23
N GLY A 83 18.16 -17.04 2.77
CA GLY A 83 18.85 -15.76 2.87
C GLY A 83 20.21 -15.72 2.16
N ASP A 84 20.69 -16.88 1.66
CA ASP A 84 21.95 -17.04 0.96
C ASP A 84 21.77 -17.37 -0.55
N GLN A 85 20.62 -17.02 -1.11
CA GLN A 85 20.71 -16.70 -2.51
C GLN A 85 21.74 -15.55 -2.56
N PRO A 86 22.88 -15.71 -3.23
CA PRO A 86 23.62 -14.52 -3.61
C PRO A 86 22.54 -13.67 -4.26
N ALA A 87 22.18 -12.57 -3.62
CA ALA A 87 21.47 -11.51 -4.29
C ALA A 87 22.27 -11.38 -5.55
N SER A 88 21.77 -12.02 -6.63
CA SER A 88 22.48 -12.24 -7.87
C SER A 88 23.21 -10.95 -8.05
N GLN A 89 24.54 -10.98 -8.14
CA GLN A 89 25.34 -9.78 -8.29
C GLN A 89 24.88 -9.17 -9.62
N GLN A 90 23.64 -8.67 -9.60
CA GLN A 90 23.11 -7.85 -10.65
C GLN A 90 23.88 -6.57 -10.48
N ASP A 91 24.75 -6.30 -11.44
CA ASP A 91 25.44 -5.02 -11.52
C ASP A 91 24.37 -3.95 -11.73
N TRP A 92 23.86 -3.41 -10.61
CA TRP A 92 22.89 -2.34 -10.63
C TRP A 92 23.57 -1.05 -11.07
N ILE A 93 22.98 -0.40 -12.04
CA ILE A 93 23.37 0.91 -12.53
C ILE A 93 22.40 1.92 -11.96
N ASP A 94 22.90 2.94 -11.26
CA ASP A 94 22.07 4.01 -10.74
C ASP A 94 21.64 4.93 -11.89
N VAL A 95 20.33 5.10 -12.02
CA VAL A 95 19.68 6.05 -12.93
C VAL A 95 19.46 7.37 -12.22
N PHE A 96 19.03 7.31 -10.95
CA PHE A 96 18.80 8.45 -10.10
C PHE A 96 19.24 8.17 -8.67
N VAL A 97 19.99 9.12 -8.10
CA VAL A 97 20.35 9.15 -6.68
C VAL A 97 19.97 10.52 -6.09
N PRO A 98 19.36 10.56 -4.89
CA PRO A 98 18.92 11.83 -4.29
C PRO A 98 20.03 12.84 -4.00
N ALA A 99 21.28 12.36 -3.86
CA ALA A 99 22.46 13.21 -3.66
C ALA A 99 22.79 14.07 -4.91
N ASP A 100 22.36 13.62 -6.09
CA ASP A 100 22.49 14.38 -7.33
C ASP A 100 21.13 14.42 -8.06
N PRO A 101 20.27 15.39 -7.74
CA PRO A 101 18.96 15.52 -8.35
C PRO A 101 18.97 16.09 -9.77
N SER A 102 20.13 16.32 -10.38
CA SER A 102 20.25 16.94 -11.70
C SER A 102 19.59 16.17 -12.85
N THR A 103 19.38 14.86 -12.67
CA THR A 103 18.66 14.01 -13.62
C THR A 103 17.13 14.09 -13.49
N ALA A 104 16.62 14.73 -12.42
CA ALA A 104 15.19 14.91 -12.20
C ALA A 104 14.72 16.23 -12.77
N ASN A 105 13.68 16.20 -13.60
CA ASN A 105 13.06 17.38 -14.18
C ASN A 105 11.60 17.48 -13.73
N ALA A 106 11.24 18.57 -13.07
CA ALA A 106 9.90 18.88 -12.60
C ALA A 106 9.27 19.94 -13.51
N PRO A 107 8.44 19.55 -14.51
CA PRO A 107 7.78 20.51 -15.38
C PRO A 107 6.74 21.32 -14.62
N GLY A 108 6.26 22.42 -15.23
CA GLY A 108 5.30 23.33 -14.59
C GLY A 108 4.08 22.62 -14.02
N GLY A 109 3.76 22.95 -12.77
CA GLY A 109 2.67 22.31 -12.01
C GLY A 109 3.09 21.09 -11.20
N THR A 110 4.33 20.60 -11.32
CA THR A 110 4.92 19.59 -10.46
C THR A 110 5.94 20.19 -9.51
N THR A 111 6.29 19.49 -8.44
CA THR A 111 7.40 19.87 -7.55
C THR A 111 8.34 18.70 -7.31
N ALA A 112 9.62 19.00 -7.13
CA ALA A 112 10.64 18.03 -6.74
C ALA A 112 11.59 18.71 -5.76
N GLU A 113 11.66 18.21 -4.54
CA GLU A 113 12.43 18.79 -3.43
C GLU A 113 13.35 17.73 -2.83
N ALA A 114 14.67 18.00 -2.82
CA ALA A 114 15.64 17.13 -2.18
C ALA A 114 15.54 17.30 -0.66
N MET A 115 15.34 16.19 0.04
CA MET A 115 15.15 16.11 1.49
C MET A 115 15.96 14.96 2.08
N GLN A 116 15.99 14.89 3.41
CA GLN A 116 16.66 13.81 4.13
C GLN A 116 15.89 13.48 5.41
N ASP A 117 15.84 12.20 5.75
CA ASP A 117 15.31 11.69 7.01
C ASP A 117 16.21 10.58 7.58
N ASP A 118 15.71 9.86 8.62
CA ASP A 118 16.41 8.74 9.24
C ASP A 118 16.63 7.55 8.30
N SER A 119 15.85 7.46 7.22
CA SER A 119 15.94 6.42 6.18
C SER A 119 16.91 6.78 5.05
N GLY A 120 17.45 8.00 5.06
CA GLY A 120 18.41 8.51 4.09
C GLY A 120 17.93 9.74 3.32
N ALA A 121 18.70 10.14 2.30
CA ALA A 121 18.30 11.20 1.39
C ALA A 121 17.22 10.70 0.43
N PHE A 122 16.31 11.58 0.04
CA PHE A 122 15.24 11.30 -0.92
C PHE A 122 14.85 12.56 -1.70
N LEU A 123 14.20 12.36 -2.83
CA LEU A 123 13.56 13.43 -3.58
C LEU A 123 12.05 13.32 -3.37
N ARG A 124 11.44 14.30 -2.70
CA ARG A 124 9.98 14.39 -2.59
C ARG A 124 9.42 14.96 -3.86
N ILE A 125 8.57 14.20 -4.53
CA ILE A 125 7.90 14.63 -5.75
C ILE A 125 6.40 14.74 -5.52
N ARG A 126 5.81 15.77 -6.11
CA ARG A 126 4.37 15.96 -6.20
C ARG A 126 4.00 16.24 -7.64
N SER A 127 3.11 15.43 -8.17
CA SER A 127 2.57 15.60 -9.50
C SER A 127 1.53 16.70 -9.53
N GLY A 128 1.39 17.34 -10.68
CA GLY A 128 0.36 18.33 -10.94
C GLY A 128 -0.99 17.68 -11.25
N SER A 129 -1.93 18.51 -11.65
CA SER A 129 -3.23 18.04 -12.13
C SER A 129 -3.10 17.31 -13.48
N GLY A 130 -3.89 16.26 -13.67
CA GLY A 130 -3.87 15.46 -14.87
C GLY A 130 -2.66 14.51 -14.94
N ASP A 131 -2.07 14.37 -16.12
CA ASP A 131 -0.92 13.47 -16.33
C ASP A 131 0.44 14.15 -16.09
N ALA A 132 0.49 15.31 -15.41
CA ALA A 132 1.75 15.99 -15.11
C ALA A 132 2.59 15.11 -14.18
N ALA A 133 3.79 14.74 -14.63
CA ALA A 133 4.71 13.84 -13.95
C ALA A 133 6.09 14.47 -13.81
N VAL A 134 6.84 14.06 -12.79
CA VAL A 134 8.27 14.36 -12.69
C VAL A 134 9.03 13.34 -13.53
N SER A 135 9.94 13.79 -14.39
CA SER A 135 10.73 12.91 -15.25
C SER A 135 12.15 12.79 -14.77
N PHE A 136 12.71 11.59 -14.92
CA PHE A 136 14.08 11.23 -14.58
C PHE A 136 14.79 10.83 -15.87
N ASP A 137 15.94 11.43 -16.15
CA ASP A 137 16.71 11.16 -17.34
C ASP A 137 17.49 9.84 -17.20
N VAL A 138 17.37 8.98 -18.20
CA VAL A 138 18.16 7.76 -18.34
C VAL A 138 19.24 8.02 -19.39
N GLY A 139 20.48 8.11 -18.95
CA GLY A 139 21.60 8.44 -19.83
C GLY A 139 21.73 7.47 -21.02
N GLN A 140 22.14 7.98 -22.18
CA GLN A 140 22.36 7.17 -23.37
C GLN A 140 23.32 5.99 -23.11
N GLY A 141 24.41 6.20 -22.35
CA GLY A 141 25.38 5.14 -22.02
C GLY A 141 24.77 4.03 -21.14
N VAL A 142 23.74 4.31 -20.34
CA VAL A 142 22.98 3.28 -19.62
C VAL A 142 22.15 2.48 -20.62
N LEU A 143 21.43 3.15 -21.51
CA LEU A 143 20.62 2.48 -22.55
C LEU A 143 21.45 1.62 -23.51
N GLU A 144 22.68 2.04 -23.83
CA GLU A 144 23.63 1.26 -24.64
C GLU A 144 24.00 -0.08 -23.98
N GLN A 145 24.12 -0.10 -22.65
CA GLN A 145 24.40 -1.31 -21.89
C GLN A 145 23.20 -2.26 -21.81
N LEU A 146 21.98 -1.73 -21.99
CA LEU A 146 20.73 -2.47 -21.92
C LEU A 146 20.22 -2.96 -23.29
N ALA A 147 20.78 -2.42 -24.39
CA ALA A 147 20.36 -2.79 -25.75
C ALA A 147 20.48 -4.29 -26.00
N GLY A 148 19.46 -4.90 -26.58
CA GLY A 148 19.38 -6.34 -26.86
C GLY A 148 19.18 -7.22 -25.63
N ARG A 149 18.96 -6.65 -24.45
CA ARG A 149 18.86 -7.38 -23.19
C ARG A 149 17.50 -7.21 -22.53
N LYS A 150 17.17 -8.14 -21.65
CA LYS A 150 16.12 -7.96 -20.66
C LYS A 150 16.70 -7.17 -19.50
N ALA A 151 15.99 -6.14 -19.05
CA ALA A 151 16.41 -5.31 -17.94
C ALA A 151 15.33 -5.24 -16.88
N VAL A 152 15.73 -5.11 -15.62
CA VAL A 152 14.85 -4.88 -14.47
C VAL A 152 15.14 -3.49 -13.94
N PHE A 153 14.13 -2.66 -13.87
CA PHE A 153 14.16 -1.38 -13.19
C PHE A 153 13.64 -1.57 -11.77
N ASN A 154 14.27 -0.90 -10.82
CA ASN A 154 13.83 -0.82 -9.45
C ASN A 154 13.72 0.65 -9.04
N ILE A 155 12.54 1.03 -8.56
CA ILE A 155 12.29 2.33 -7.96
C ILE A 155 12.06 2.11 -6.47
N THR A 156 12.92 2.67 -5.63
CA THR A 156 12.76 2.64 -4.18
C THR A 156 12.01 3.90 -3.74
N ALA A 157 10.80 3.74 -3.21
CA ALA A 157 9.93 4.85 -2.85
C ALA A 157 9.05 4.56 -1.65
N ARG A 158 8.45 5.61 -1.07
CA ARG A 158 7.35 5.53 -0.09
C ARG A 158 6.38 6.69 -0.29
N GLY A 159 5.17 6.58 0.24
CA GLY A 159 4.24 7.68 0.36
C GLY A 159 4.72 8.72 1.39
N GLU A 160 4.33 9.97 1.24
CA GLU A 160 4.55 11.00 2.25
C GLU A 160 3.95 10.56 3.59
N ASP A 161 4.57 10.94 4.70
CA ASP A 161 4.27 10.45 6.06
C ASP A 161 2.77 10.28 6.36
N GLY A 162 2.39 9.04 6.69
CA GLY A 162 1.02 8.66 7.05
C GLY A 162 0.03 8.57 5.89
N GLN A 163 0.48 8.67 4.62
CA GLN A 163 -0.40 8.66 3.46
C GLN A 163 -0.03 7.55 2.48
N GLN A 164 -1.00 6.71 2.18
CA GLN A 164 -0.90 5.79 1.05
C GLN A 164 -1.35 6.51 -0.22
N THR A 165 -0.65 6.29 -1.33
CA THR A 165 -0.97 6.88 -2.63
C THR A 165 -0.81 5.85 -3.75
N GLU A 166 -1.22 6.23 -4.94
CA GLU A 166 -1.02 5.45 -6.15
C GLU A 166 -0.07 6.20 -7.07
N MET A 167 1.02 5.55 -7.47
CA MET A 167 1.91 6.12 -8.49
C MET A 167 1.72 5.46 -9.84
N SER A 168 1.92 6.22 -10.91
CA SER A 168 2.08 5.65 -12.24
C SER A 168 3.44 6.01 -12.81
N ILE A 169 4.01 5.05 -13.55
CA ILE A 169 5.31 5.15 -14.20
C ILE A 169 5.10 4.99 -15.69
N GLU A 170 5.69 5.88 -16.46
CA GLU A 170 5.80 5.80 -17.91
C GLU A 170 7.24 6.00 -18.32
N CYS A 171 7.69 5.28 -19.32
CA CYS A 171 9.05 5.40 -19.79
C CYS A 171 9.03 5.66 -21.30
N ASN A 172 10.03 6.43 -21.75
CA ASN A 172 10.31 6.64 -23.15
C ASN A 172 11.81 6.52 -23.37
N PHE A 173 12.21 5.49 -24.10
CA PHE A 173 13.61 5.22 -24.40
C PHE A 173 13.93 5.45 -25.90
N GLY A 174 13.12 6.30 -26.55
CA GLY A 174 13.28 6.63 -27.96
C GLY A 174 13.20 5.38 -28.86
N ASP A 175 14.25 5.14 -29.64
CA ASP A 175 14.33 4.01 -30.55
C ASP A 175 14.30 2.62 -29.89
N LEU A 176 14.55 2.56 -28.59
CA LEU A 176 14.48 1.32 -27.80
C LEU A 176 13.09 1.00 -27.29
N GLY A 177 12.10 1.90 -27.52
CA GLY A 177 10.70 1.71 -27.14
C GLY A 177 10.31 2.34 -25.81
N ASP A 178 9.26 1.83 -25.21
CA ASP A 178 8.67 2.31 -23.98
C ASP A 178 8.38 1.15 -23.01
N CYS A 179 8.03 1.46 -21.75
CA CYS A 179 7.67 0.43 -20.77
C CYS A 179 6.14 0.26 -20.62
N GLY A 180 5.35 1.00 -21.38
CA GLY A 180 3.93 1.16 -21.11
C GLY A 180 3.68 1.85 -19.77
N ARG A 181 2.40 2.04 -19.43
CA ARG A 181 2.04 2.61 -18.14
C ARG A 181 1.98 1.52 -17.05
N LYS A 182 2.79 1.67 -16.01
CA LYS A 182 2.79 0.82 -14.81
C LYS A 182 2.12 1.58 -13.67
N ARG A 183 1.37 0.88 -12.81
CA ARG A 183 0.71 1.48 -11.65
C ARG A 183 1.03 0.67 -10.41
N TYR A 184 1.29 1.36 -9.31
CA TYR A 184 1.64 0.76 -8.03
C TYR A 184 0.94 1.50 -6.89
N GLU A 185 0.51 0.74 -5.89
CA GLU A 185 0.13 1.31 -4.60
C GLU A 185 1.41 1.54 -3.78
N VAL A 186 1.58 2.77 -3.30
CA VAL A 186 2.74 3.19 -2.52
C VAL A 186 2.30 3.42 -1.09
N GLY A 187 2.77 2.56 -0.19
CA GLY A 187 2.53 2.65 1.24
C GLY A 187 3.40 3.71 1.92
N TYR A 188 3.24 3.82 3.23
CA TYR A 188 4.05 4.71 4.08
C TYR A 188 5.42 4.13 4.43
N GLU A 189 5.65 2.85 4.20
CA GLU A 189 6.95 2.20 4.37
C GLU A 189 7.73 2.22 3.06
N LYS A 190 9.05 2.33 3.17
CA LYS A 190 9.94 2.27 2.01
C LYS A 190 9.85 0.90 1.34
N GLY A 191 9.51 0.88 0.07
CA GLY A 191 9.36 -0.32 -0.74
C GLY A 191 10.09 -0.23 -2.07
N ASP A 192 10.33 -1.38 -2.68
CA ASP A 192 10.94 -1.53 -3.99
C ASP A 192 9.87 -1.88 -5.03
N PHE A 193 9.78 -1.09 -6.08
CA PHE A 193 8.82 -1.25 -7.17
C PHE A 193 9.57 -1.65 -8.44
N LEU A 194 9.40 -2.91 -8.83
CA LEU A 194 10.15 -3.51 -9.93
C LEU A 194 9.27 -3.65 -11.18
N PHE A 195 9.87 -3.40 -12.33
CA PHE A 195 9.31 -3.73 -13.62
C PHE A 195 10.38 -4.15 -14.60
N GLU A 196 10.00 -4.98 -15.56
CA GLU A 196 10.89 -5.56 -16.55
C GLU A 196 10.61 -5.00 -17.94
N ILE A 197 11.65 -4.85 -18.72
CA ILE A 197 11.61 -4.42 -20.12
C ILE A 197 12.56 -5.30 -20.91
N THR A 198 12.13 -5.72 -22.09
CA THR A 198 13.02 -6.34 -23.08
C THR A 198 13.36 -5.32 -24.15
N PHE A 199 14.62 -4.91 -24.20
CA PHE A 199 15.10 -3.94 -25.17
C PHE A 199 15.44 -4.63 -26.50
N PRO A 200 15.10 -4.01 -27.65
CA PRO A 200 15.54 -4.48 -28.95
C PRO A 200 17.07 -4.34 -29.06
N ASP A 201 17.69 -5.20 -29.86
CA ASP A 201 19.12 -5.10 -30.22
C ASP A 201 19.31 -3.95 -31.22
N LYS A 202 19.35 -2.74 -30.69
CA LYS A 202 19.39 -1.48 -31.43
C LYS A 202 20.17 -0.46 -30.63
N GLN A 203 20.97 0.36 -31.29
CA GLN A 203 21.68 1.45 -30.65
C GLN A 203 20.68 2.56 -30.26
N PRO A 204 20.74 3.08 -29.03
CA PRO A 204 19.92 4.22 -28.64
C PRO A 204 20.39 5.49 -29.37
N GLY A 205 19.48 6.21 -29.99
CA GLY A 205 19.77 7.48 -30.66
C GLY A 205 19.94 8.66 -29.70
N SER A 206 19.44 8.53 -28.47
CA SER A 206 19.46 9.58 -27.45
C SER A 206 19.27 9.00 -26.05
N SER A 207 19.32 9.86 -25.01
CA SER A 207 18.84 9.50 -23.67
C SER A 207 17.37 9.17 -23.65
N GLY A 208 16.95 8.43 -22.64
CA GLY A 208 15.54 8.13 -22.36
C GLY A 208 15.05 8.86 -21.11
N THR A 209 13.78 8.65 -20.78
CA THR A 209 13.15 9.22 -19.59
C THR A 209 12.26 8.21 -18.89
N ILE A 210 12.18 8.34 -17.57
CA ILE A 210 11.19 7.68 -16.73
C ILE A 210 10.35 8.78 -16.08
N ALA A 211 9.07 8.83 -16.40
CA ALA A 211 8.13 9.81 -15.87
C ALA A 211 7.32 9.15 -14.73
N ILE A 212 7.31 9.78 -13.56
CA ILE A 212 6.60 9.30 -12.37
C ILE A 212 5.54 10.32 -11.97
N ASN A 213 4.28 9.87 -11.99
CA ASN A 213 3.17 10.61 -11.41
C ASN A 213 2.92 10.07 -10.00
N SER A 214 3.08 10.92 -8.98
CA SER A 214 2.98 10.57 -7.56
C SER A 214 1.56 10.42 -7.04
N ASP A 215 0.58 10.86 -7.81
CA ASP A 215 -0.81 10.92 -7.38
C ASP A 215 -1.76 10.76 -8.57
N PHE A 216 -1.80 9.55 -9.07
CA PHE A 216 -2.67 9.22 -10.21
C PHE A 216 -4.15 9.48 -9.91
N SER A 217 -4.55 9.37 -8.64
CA SER A 217 -5.93 9.61 -8.20
C SER A 217 -6.28 11.08 -8.01
N GLY A 218 -5.32 12.00 -8.11
CA GLY A 218 -5.55 13.46 -8.07
C GLY A 218 -5.91 14.00 -6.69
N GLN A 219 -5.40 13.39 -5.62
CA GLN A 219 -5.66 13.80 -4.22
C GLN A 219 -4.63 14.81 -3.70
N GLY A 220 -3.66 15.22 -4.51
CA GLY A 220 -2.60 16.14 -4.12
C GLY A 220 -1.51 15.51 -3.25
N ARG A 221 -1.29 14.21 -3.38
CA ARG A 221 -0.34 13.45 -2.57
C ARG A 221 1.06 13.45 -3.18
N SER A 222 2.05 13.30 -2.30
CA SER A 222 3.48 13.24 -2.67
C SER A 222 4.03 11.85 -2.43
N ILE A 223 5.12 11.53 -3.11
CA ILE A 223 5.96 10.37 -2.82
C ILE A 223 7.42 10.79 -2.64
N ASP A 224 8.13 10.04 -1.83
CA ASP A 224 9.54 10.18 -1.55
C ASP A 224 10.31 9.12 -2.34
N ILE A 225 11.14 9.54 -3.30
CA ILE A 225 11.96 8.66 -4.15
C ILE A 225 13.37 8.59 -3.57
N TYR A 226 13.78 7.40 -3.13
CA TYR A 226 15.11 7.13 -2.56
C TYR A 226 16.14 6.71 -3.59
N GLY A 227 15.71 6.28 -4.76
CA GLY A 227 16.59 5.92 -5.86
C GLY A 227 15.85 5.24 -7.01
N ILE A 228 16.47 5.30 -8.17
CA ILE A 228 16.05 4.54 -9.36
C ILE A 228 17.30 3.85 -9.90
N ARG A 229 17.24 2.56 -10.07
CA ARG A 229 18.35 1.75 -10.58
C ARG A 229 17.87 0.72 -11.59
N VAL A 230 18.76 0.27 -12.46
CA VAL A 230 18.47 -0.73 -13.47
C VAL A 230 19.58 -1.78 -13.50
N ALA A 231 19.21 -3.01 -13.78
CA ALA A 231 20.16 -4.10 -14.02
C ALA A 231 19.77 -4.86 -15.28
N ALA A 232 20.75 -5.25 -16.08
CA ALA A 232 20.59 -6.16 -17.20
C ALA A 232 20.49 -7.62 -16.68
N GLN A 233 19.65 -8.42 -17.35
CA GLN A 233 19.51 -9.88 -17.13
C GLN A 233 20.06 -10.66 -18.31
#